data_40a8a16e44202d92fd88904939aebb82
#
_entry.id   40a8a16e44202d92fd88904939aebb82
#
_cell.length_a   1.000
_cell.length_b   1.000
_cell.length_c   1.000
_cell.angle_alpha   90.00
_cell.angle_beta   90.00
_cell.angle_gamma   90.00
#
_symmetry.space_group_name_H-M   'P 1'
#
loop_
_entity.id
_entity.type
_entity.pdbx_description
1 polymer ?
#
loop_
_entity_poly.entity_id
_entity_poly.type
_entity_poly.pdbx_seq_one_letter_code
_entity_poly.pdbx_strand_id
1 'polypeptide(L)'
;MKRMLAMGLAVVALAAANAAHAAEEKVTFGAGGSGLLVKPEGKGPSPAVIVIQEWWGLDDWVKDQTRALAKAGYMALAVDLYRGKVTTKQEEAHQFMMGLPPEQAMGDLKAAYALLSARPDVKKDRIGAIGWCMGGRYTLALATEEPRLAAAVPYYGAPPTDAAAIAKIQAPVLGNYGGDDKGPSPEQVKAFEAEMKKQGKSVDIKIYDGAPHAFANPNNPWGGYREAAAKDAWGRSTAFLAKNLKK
;
A
#
# COMPACT_ATOMS: atom_id res chain seq x y z
N MET A 1 -8.86 47.41 -62.40
CA MET A 1 -9.48 46.97 -61.14
C MET A 1 -8.83 45.66 -60.73
N LYS A 2 -7.86 45.69 -59.80
CA LYS A 2 -7.21 44.48 -59.25
C LYS A 2 -7.79 44.20 -57.88
N ARG A 3 -8.48 43.06 -57.71
CA ARG A 3 -8.98 42.58 -56.41
C ARG A 3 -7.80 41.83 -55.72
N MET A 4 -7.41 42.37 -54.56
CA MET A 4 -6.48 41.70 -53.61
C MET A 4 -7.32 40.72 -52.78
N LEU A 5 -6.97 39.43 -52.85
CA LEU A 5 -7.44 38.40 -51.91
C LEU A 5 -6.56 38.47 -50.64
N ALA A 6 -7.17 38.77 -49.51
CA ALA A 6 -6.51 38.65 -48.21
C ALA A 6 -6.65 37.20 -47.72
N MET A 7 -5.56 36.47 -47.65
CA MET A 7 -5.47 35.17 -46.96
C MET A 7 -5.33 35.38 -45.46
N GLY A 8 -6.39 35.05 -44.70
CA GLY A 8 -6.34 35.03 -43.25
C GLY A 8 -5.62 33.77 -42.77
N LEU A 9 -4.48 33.95 -42.09
CA LEU A 9 -3.82 32.87 -41.33
C LEU A 9 -4.62 32.60 -40.05
N ALA A 10 -5.25 31.42 -39.97
CA ALA A 10 -5.80 30.91 -38.71
C ALA A 10 -4.67 30.30 -37.88
N VAL A 11 -4.30 30.97 -36.80
CA VAL A 11 -3.38 30.41 -35.79
C VAL A 11 -4.18 29.45 -34.91
N VAL A 12 -4.00 28.14 -35.13
CA VAL A 12 -4.50 27.10 -34.24
C VAL A 12 -3.56 27.05 -33.02
N ALA A 13 -3.97 27.60 -31.90
CA ALA A 13 -3.30 27.43 -30.63
C ALA A 13 -3.55 25.99 -30.12
N LEU A 14 -2.56 25.12 -30.25
CA LEU A 14 -2.56 23.83 -29.55
C LEU A 14 -2.37 24.11 -28.06
N ALA A 15 -3.46 24.02 -27.30
CA ALA A 15 -3.39 23.95 -25.85
C ALA A 15 -2.75 22.59 -25.48
N ALA A 16 -1.47 22.59 -25.13
CA ALA A 16 -0.84 21.44 -24.51
C ALA A 16 -1.53 21.23 -23.16
N ALA A 17 -2.35 20.19 -23.06
CA ALA A 17 -2.85 19.72 -21.77
C ALA A 17 -1.63 19.22 -20.98
N ASN A 18 -1.13 20.03 -20.05
CA ASN A 18 -0.23 19.57 -19.02
C ASN A 18 -0.98 18.50 -18.21
N ALA A 19 -0.68 17.25 -18.43
CA ALA A 19 -1.05 16.19 -17.52
C ALA A 19 -0.40 16.53 -16.18
N ALA A 20 -1.22 16.98 -15.23
CA ALA A 20 -0.75 17.23 -13.88
C ALA A 20 -0.23 15.90 -13.33
N HIS A 21 1.08 15.76 -13.23
CA HIS A 21 1.67 14.62 -12.54
C HIS A 21 1.34 14.78 -11.06
N ALA A 22 0.86 13.69 -10.46
CA ALA A 22 0.67 13.63 -9.02
C ALA A 22 1.95 14.11 -8.32
N ALA A 23 1.83 15.12 -7.44
CA ALA A 23 3.00 15.71 -6.80
C ALA A 23 3.65 14.68 -5.86
N GLU A 24 4.91 14.36 -6.14
CA GLU A 24 5.72 13.44 -5.34
C GLU A 24 6.66 14.21 -4.43
N GLU A 25 6.76 13.80 -3.18
CA GLU A 25 7.58 14.46 -2.16
C GLU A 25 8.30 13.39 -1.32
N LYS A 26 9.60 13.54 -1.14
CA LYS A 26 10.32 12.80 -0.10
C LYS A 26 10.03 13.44 1.24
N VAL A 27 9.50 12.67 2.17
CA VAL A 27 9.16 13.13 3.52
C VAL A 27 9.99 12.41 4.56
N THR A 28 10.22 13.10 5.69
CA THR A 28 10.86 12.50 6.88
C THR A 28 9.91 12.60 8.06
N PHE A 29 9.99 11.63 8.96
CA PHE A 29 9.13 11.54 10.13
C PHE A 29 9.78 10.75 11.25
N GLY A 30 9.31 10.97 12.48
CA GLY A 30 9.81 10.26 13.66
C GLY A 30 11.32 10.37 13.84
N ALA A 31 11.93 9.31 14.33
CA ALA A 31 13.37 9.25 14.62
C ALA A 31 14.18 8.78 13.38
N GLY A 32 14.12 9.55 12.29
CA GLY A 32 14.84 9.26 11.05
C GLY A 32 14.08 8.37 10.05
N GLY A 33 12.78 8.17 10.24
CA GLY A 33 11.91 7.56 9.23
C GLY A 33 11.81 8.44 7.98
N SER A 34 11.65 7.82 6.83
CA SER A 34 11.49 8.51 5.55
C SER A 34 10.53 7.75 4.63
N GLY A 35 10.10 8.42 3.57
CA GLY A 35 9.21 7.80 2.59
C GLY A 35 8.93 8.66 1.37
N LEU A 36 8.19 8.10 0.44
CA LEU A 36 7.66 8.78 -0.74
C LEU A 36 6.19 9.09 -0.51
N LEU A 37 5.86 10.37 -0.39
CA LEU A 37 4.49 10.85 -0.35
C LEU A 37 4.04 11.24 -1.76
N VAL A 38 2.94 10.67 -2.22
CA VAL A 38 2.31 10.98 -3.50
C VAL A 38 0.92 11.56 -3.23
N LYS A 39 0.70 12.79 -3.69
CA LYS A 39 -0.56 13.50 -3.48
C LYS A 39 -1.56 13.20 -4.58
N PRO A 40 -2.84 12.98 -4.26
CA PRO A 40 -3.87 12.82 -5.28
C PRO A 40 -4.13 14.15 -6.01
N GLU A 41 -4.69 14.06 -7.19
CA GLU A 41 -5.25 15.24 -7.87
C GLU A 41 -6.52 15.72 -7.15
N GLY A 42 -6.76 17.03 -7.21
CA GLY A 42 -7.95 17.64 -6.61
C GLY A 42 -7.63 18.58 -5.45
N LYS A 43 -8.68 19.23 -4.93
CA LYS A 43 -8.59 20.17 -3.82
C LYS A 43 -9.30 19.60 -2.58
N GLY A 44 -8.75 19.88 -1.42
CA GLY A 44 -9.33 19.53 -0.12
C GLY A 44 -8.71 18.29 0.52
N PRO A 45 -9.15 17.95 1.75
CA PRO A 45 -8.62 16.81 2.48
C PRO A 45 -9.00 15.49 1.80
N SER A 46 -7.99 14.63 1.59
CA SER A 46 -8.13 13.30 0.99
C SER A 46 -7.99 12.20 2.05
N PRO A 47 -8.62 11.04 1.87
CA PRO A 47 -8.27 9.86 2.65
C PRO A 47 -6.81 9.48 2.37
N ALA A 48 -6.16 8.76 3.29
CA ALA A 48 -4.76 8.40 3.14
C ALA A 48 -4.52 6.89 3.24
N VAL A 49 -3.42 6.44 2.61
CA VAL A 49 -2.98 5.04 2.68
C VAL A 49 -1.48 5.00 2.93
N ILE A 50 -1.09 4.31 3.99
CA ILE A 50 0.30 3.93 4.25
C ILE A 50 0.61 2.69 3.40
N VAL A 51 1.66 2.78 2.60
CA VAL A 51 2.11 1.71 1.69
C VAL A 51 3.39 1.11 2.25
N ILE A 52 3.41 -0.21 2.45
CA ILE A 52 4.50 -0.90 3.13
C ILE A 52 5.16 -1.89 2.18
N GLN A 53 6.45 -1.69 1.96
CA GLN A 53 7.29 -2.41 1.02
C GLN A 53 7.43 -3.91 1.31
N GLU A 54 7.79 -4.66 0.28
CA GLU A 54 8.31 -6.01 0.43
C GLU A 54 9.75 -5.99 1.00
N TRP A 55 10.36 -7.13 1.16
CA TRP A 55 11.73 -7.26 1.67
C TRP A 55 12.83 -6.74 0.72
N TRP A 56 12.46 -6.37 -0.52
CA TRP A 56 13.38 -5.78 -1.51
C TRP A 56 13.78 -4.34 -1.23
N GLY A 57 13.07 -3.67 -0.35
CA GLY A 57 13.16 -2.23 -0.11
C GLY A 57 12.06 -1.45 -0.81
N LEU A 58 12.12 -0.11 -0.71
CA LEU A 58 11.19 0.78 -1.41
C LEU A 58 11.58 0.89 -2.88
N ASP A 59 11.34 -0.19 -3.62
CA ASP A 59 11.65 -0.34 -5.04
C ASP A 59 10.63 0.40 -5.94
N ASP A 60 10.87 0.37 -7.24
CA ASP A 60 10.01 1.09 -8.19
C ASP A 60 8.62 0.47 -8.30
N TRP A 61 8.47 -0.85 -8.12
CA TRP A 61 7.16 -1.47 -8.12
C TRP A 61 6.28 -0.97 -6.96
N VAL A 62 6.82 -0.89 -5.75
CA VAL A 62 6.10 -0.33 -4.59
C VAL A 62 5.76 1.14 -4.81
N LYS A 63 6.68 1.92 -5.40
CA LYS A 63 6.41 3.32 -5.77
C LYS A 63 5.29 3.44 -6.80
N ASP A 64 5.22 2.51 -7.78
CA ASP A 64 4.14 2.49 -8.77
C ASP A 64 2.78 2.14 -8.14
N GLN A 65 2.72 1.20 -7.17
CA GLN A 65 1.51 0.96 -6.39
C GLN A 65 1.09 2.22 -5.62
N THR A 66 2.05 2.97 -5.08
CA THR A 66 1.81 4.23 -4.36
C THR A 66 1.21 5.29 -5.31
N ARG A 67 1.76 5.43 -6.52
CA ARG A 67 1.23 6.31 -7.57
C ARG A 67 -0.18 5.91 -7.99
N ALA A 68 -0.43 4.61 -8.13
CA ALA A 68 -1.76 4.09 -8.48
C ALA A 68 -2.80 4.42 -7.40
N LEU A 69 -2.46 4.34 -6.12
CA LEU A 69 -3.33 4.78 -5.02
C LEU A 69 -3.57 6.29 -5.04
N ALA A 70 -2.54 7.10 -5.31
CA ALA A 70 -2.71 8.54 -5.45
C ALA A 70 -3.64 8.90 -6.62
N LYS A 71 -3.45 8.26 -7.77
CA LYS A 71 -4.37 8.39 -8.93
C LYS A 71 -5.81 7.97 -8.57
N ALA A 72 -5.96 7.01 -7.67
CA ALA A 72 -7.26 6.61 -7.15
C ALA A 72 -7.80 7.58 -6.06
N GLY A 73 -7.15 8.70 -5.77
CA GLY A 73 -7.64 9.78 -4.90
C GLY A 73 -7.24 9.63 -3.43
N TYR A 74 -6.17 8.91 -3.12
CA TYR A 74 -5.62 8.80 -1.77
C TYR A 74 -4.33 9.62 -1.63
N MET A 75 -4.12 10.25 -0.48
CA MET A 75 -2.79 10.66 -0.05
C MET A 75 -2.00 9.38 0.25
N ALA A 76 -1.07 8.99 -0.61
CA ALA A 76 -0.36 7.72 -0.49
C ALA A 76 1.07 7.95 0.02
N LEU A 77 1.44 7.30 1.13
CA LEU A 77 2.76 7.38 1.75
C LEU A 77 3.43 6.03 1.77
N ALA A 78 4.39 5.81 0.87
CA ALA A 78 5.26 4.65 0.93
C ALA A 78 6.38 4.87 1.95
N VAL A 79 6.42 4.00 2.97
CA VAL A 79 7.43 4.07 4.04
C VAL A 79 8.69 3.32 3.63
N ASP A 80 9.84 3.98 3.75
CA ASP A 80 11.15 3.37 3.52
C ASP A 80 11.72 2.80 4.83
N LEU A 81 11.47 1.51 5.06
CA LEU A 81 11.93 0.81 6.27
C LEU A 81 13.43 0.55 6.28
N TYR A 82 14.11 0.66 5.13
CA TYR A 82 15.52 0.29 4.97
C TYR A 82 16.45 1.48 4.76
N ARG A 83 15.95 2.72 4.96
CA ARG A 83 16.77 3.93 4.85
C ARG A 83 17.47 4.08 3.50
N GLY A 84 16.71 3.88 2.41
CA GLY A 84 17.18 4.02 1.03
C GLY A 84 17.79 2.76 0.42
N LYS A 85 17.92 1.67 1.18
CA LYS A 85 18.46 0.43 0.61
C LYS A 85 17.40 -0.31 -0.20
N VAL A 86 17.78 -0.71 -1.41
CA VAL A 86 16.97 -1.51 -2.34
C VAL A 86 17.88 -2.56 -2.97
N THR A 87 17.38 -3.75 -3.17
CA THR A 87 18.13 -4.83 -3.83
C THR A 87 17.23 -5.73 -4.66
N THR A 88 17.80 -6.40 -5.64
CA THR A 88 17.17 -7.48 -6.40
C THR A 88 17.78 -8.84 -6.06
N LYS A 89 18.77 -8.87 -5.15
CA LYS A 89 19.45 -10.09 -4.72
C LYS A 89 18.79 -10.64 -3.45
N GLN A 90 18.37 -11.89 -3.51
CA GLN A 90 17.67 -12.56 -2.41
C GLN A 90 18.46 -12.55 -1.09
N GLU A 91 19.75 -12.81 -1.16
CA GLU A 91 20.62 -12.85 0.04
C GLU A 91 20.69 -11.48 0.73
N GLU A 92 20.87 -10.40 -0.04
CA GLU A 92 20.86 -9.03 0.50
C GLU A 92 19.49 -8.66 1.06
N ALA A 93 18.39 -9.01 0.37
CA ALA A 93 17.03 -8.77 0.85
C ALA A 93 16.78 -9.49 2.19
N HIS A 94 17.25 -10.74 2.31
CA HIS A 94 17.18 -11.49 3.57
C HIS A 94 17.98 -10.80 4.68
N GLN A 95 19.20 -10.33 4.39
CA GLN A 95 20.01 -9.59 5.36
C GLN A 95 19.33 -8.28 5.78
N PHE A 96 18.71 -7.54 4.84
CA PHE A 96 17.98 -6.32 5.18
C PHE A 96 16.78 -6.61 6.09
N MET A 97 16.02 -7.65 5.77
CA MET A 97 14.85 -8.06 6.56
C MET A 97 15.23 -8.53 7.95
N MET A 98 16.28 -9.34 8.07
CA MET A 98 16.77 -9.85 9.37
C MET A 98 17.46 -8.77 10.20
N GLY A 99 18.07 -7.79 9.53
CA GLY A 99 18.72 -6.65 10.19
C GLY A 99 17.78 -5.48 10.52
N LEU A 100 16.49 -5.57 10.21
CA LEU A 100 15.50 -4.54 10.55
C LEU A 100 14.98 -4.76 11.98
N PRO A 101 15.33 -3.90 12.95
CA PRO A 101 14.76 -4.01 14.28
C PRO A 101 13.23 -3.82 14.25
N PRO A 102 12.45 -4.72 14.86
CA PRO A 102 10.99 -4.60 14.87
C PRO A 102 10.49 -3.28 15.45
N GLU A 103 11.13 -2.78 16.49
CA GLU A 103 10.82 -1.49 17.12
C GLU A 103 11.08 -0.30 16.21
N GLN A 104 12.13 -0.35 15.37
CA GLN A 104 12.38 0.68 14.34
C GLN A 104 11.25 0.66 13.30
N ALA A 105 10.92 -0.51 12.76
CA ALA A 105 9.88 -0.64 11.75
C ALA A 105 8.53 -0.13 12.28
N MET A 106 8.14 -0.52 13.47
CA MET A 106 6.88 -0.06 14.08
C MET A 106 6.93 1.41 14.47
N GLY A 107 8.07 1.92 14.93
CA GLY A 107 8.28 3.34 15.19
C GLY A 107 8.09 4.19 13.92
N ASP A 108 8.66 3.76 12.80
CA ASP A 108 8.51 4.44 11.51
C ASP A 108 7.06 4.41 11.01
N LEU A 109 6.37 3.28 11.12
CA LEU A 109 4.98 3.16 10.66
C LEU A 109 4.02 4.01 11.51
N LYS A 110 4.20 4.04 12.83
CA LYS A 110 3.43 4.92 13.73
C LYS A 110 3.73 6.39 13.46
N ALA A 111 4.99 6.74 13.19
CA ALA A 111 5.38 8.10 12.85
C ALA A 111 4.80 8.52 11.47
N ALA A 112 4.74 7.60 10.50
CA ALA A 112 4.07 7.83 9.22
C ALA A 112 2.57 8.07 9.40
N TYR A 113 1.90 7.28 10.27
CA TYR A 113 0.51 7.52 10.64
C TYR A 113 0.31 8.89 11.30
N ALA A 114 1.18 9.25 12.25
CA ALA A 114 1.14 10.55 12.93
C ALA A 114 1.36 11.71 11.96
N LEU A 115 2.32 11.59 11.02
CA LEU A 115 2.54 12.58 9.96
C LEU A 115 1.25 12.79 9.14
N LEU A 116 0.64 11.71 8.65
CA LEU A 116 -0.58 11.81 7.83
C LEU A 116 -1.74 12.40 8.63
N SER A 117 -1.95 11.99 9.88
CA SER A 117 -3.06 12.46 10.72
C SER A 117 -2.92 13.92 11.15
N ALA A 118 -1.70 14.47 11.15
CA ALA A 118 -1.43 15.88 11.45
C ALA A 118 -1.58 16.81 10.24
N ARG A 119 -1.69 16.27 9.02
CA ARG A 119 -1.76 17.09 7.79
C ARG A 119 -3.16 17.68 7.59
N PRO A 120 -3.26 18.97 7.25
CA PRO A 120 -4.55 19.62 6.99
C PRO A 120 -5.21 19.12 5.69
N ASP A 121 -4.42 18.56 4.75
CA ASP A 121 -4.87 18.02 3.47
C ASP A 121 -5.20 16.50 3.55
N VAL A 122 -5.27 15.92 4.77
CA VAL A 122 -5.64 14.52 5.02
C VAL A 122 -6.88 14.44 5.94
N LYS A 123 -7.80 13.56 5.59
CA LYS A 123 -8.91 13.16 6.48
C LYS A 123 -8.35 12.22 7.56
N LYS A 124 -8.09 12.77 8.75
CA LYS A 124 -7.35 12.09 9.85
C LYS A 124 -7.98 10.81 10.38
N ASP A 125 -9.28 10.63 10.17
CA ASP A 125 -10.06 9.43 10.55
C ASP A 125 -10.21 8.43 9.37
N ARG A 126 -9.57 8.72 8.23
CA ARG A 126 -9.64 7.95 6.98
C ARG A 126 -8.26 7.55 6.50
N ILE A 127 -7.46 6.96 7.39
CA ILE A 127 -6.12 6.47 7.11
C ILE A 127 -6.12 4.95 7.17
N GLY A 128 -5.75 4.31 6.06
CA GLY A 128 -5.58 2.86 5.95
C GLY A 128 -4.13 2.47 5.71
N ALA A 129 -3.86 1.17 5.66
CA ALA A 129 -2.56 0.62 5.30
C ALA A 129 -2.71 -0.54 4.32
N ILE A 130 -1.75 -0.67 3.42
CA ILE A 130 -1.58 -1.78 2.47
C ILE A 130 -0.11 -2.18 2.43
N GLY A 131 0.16 -3.48 2.32
CA GLY A 131 1.53 -3.95 2.21
C GLY A 131 1.62 -5.38 1.71
N TRP A 132 2.79 -5.75 1.21
CA TRP A 132 3.06 -7.02 0.56
C TRP A 132 4.18 -7.78 1.25
N CYS A 133 4.08 -9.10 1.38
CA CYS A 133 5.09 -9.96 2.01
C CYS A 133 5.42 -9.47 3.44
N MET A 134 6.66 -9.07 3.68
CA MET A 134 7.09 -8.40 4.91
C MET A 134 6.17 -7.21 5.26
N GLY A 135 5.84 -6.38 4.25
CA GLY A 135 4.91 -5.25 4.42
C GLY A 135 3.49 -5.67 4.75
N GLY A 136 3.03 -6.82 4.26
CA GLY A 136 1.72 -7.39 4.65
C GLY A 136 1.69 -7.77 6.13
N ARG A 137 2.78 -8.36 6.66
CA ARG A 137 2.94 -8.62 8.10
C ARG A 137 2.91 -7.32 8.90
N TYR A 138 3.65 -6.30 8.45
CA TYR A 138 3.68 -5.00 9.12
C TYR A 138 2.34 -4.23 9.00
N THR A 139 1.56 -4.46 7.96
CA THR A 139 0.19 -3.92 7.86
C THR A 139 -0.69 -4.44 9.00
N LEU A 140 -0.62 -5.73 9.29
CA LEU A 140 -1.36 -6.33 10.41
C LEU A 140 -0.78 -5.90 11.77
N ALA A 141 0.53 -5.80 11.89
CA ALA A 141 1.18 -5.29 13.11
C ALA A 141 0.75 -3.84 13.40
N LEU A 142 0.70 -2.97 12.38
CA LEU A 142 0.21 -1.61 12.53
C LEU A 142 -1.27 -1.60 12.95
N ALA A 143 -2.12 -2.45 12.37
CA ALA A 143 -3.52 -2.57 12.76
C ALA A 143 -3.70 -3.05 14.21
N THR A 144 -2.74 -3.80 14.75
CA THR A 144 -2.72 -4.23 16.15
C THR A 144 -2.32 -3.09 17.10
N GLU A 145 -1.42 -2.19 16.67
CA GLU A 145 -0.84 -1.15 17.53
C GLU A 145 -1.42 0.24 17.32
N GLU A 146 -2.13 0.49 16.20
CA GLU A 146 -2.82 1.75 15.92
C GLU A 146 -4.35 1.51 15.80
N PRO A 147 -5.10 1.60 16.91
CA PRO A 147 -6.53 1.29 16.90
C PRO A 147 -7.39 2.26 16.08
N ARG A 148 -6.83 3.41 15.67
CA ARG A 148 -7.50 4.40 14.82
C ARG A 148 -7.30 4.11 13.33
N LEU A 149 -6.54 3.06 12.96
CA LEU A 149 -6.39 2.66 11.56
C LEU A 149 -7.77 2.29 10.99
N ALA A 150 -8.15 2.89 9.87
CA ALA A 150 -9.49 2.74 9.31
C ALA A 150 -9.65 1.57 8.34
N ALA A 151 -8.56 0.99 7.84
CA ALA A 151 -8.56 -0.19 6.97
C ALA A 151 -7.16 -0.82 6.92
N ALA A 152 -7.08 -2.16 6.84
CA ALA A 152 -5.82 -2.89 6.68
C ALA A 152 -5.92 -3.89 5.51
N VAL A 153 -4.98 -3.83 4.58
CA VAL A 153 -4.95 -4.68 3.37
C VAL A 153 -3.61 -5.43 3.27
N PRO A 154 -3.44 -6.53 4.01
CA PRO A 154 -2.26 -7.39 3.85
C PRO A 154 -2.34 -8.27 2.60
N TYR A 155 -1.21 -8.36 1.88
CA TYR A 155 -0.97 -9.34 0.83
C TYR A 155 0.09 -10.33 1.31
N TYR A 156 -0.22 -11.60 1.29
CA TYR A 156 0.68 -12.72 1.62
C TYR A 156 1.70 -12.43 2.76
N GLY A 157 1.30 -11.63 3.72
CA GLY A 157 2.06 -11.35 4.93
C GLY A 157 1.63 -12.26 6.08
N ALA A 158 2.59 -12.77 6.85
CA ALA A 158 2.30 -13.64 7.98
C ALA A 158 1.39 -12.94 9.00
N PRO A 159 0.19 -13.49 9.28
CA PRO A 159 -0.73 -12.92 10.25
C PRO A 159 -0.29 -13.21 11.70
N PRO A 160 -0.73 -12.41 12.68
CA PRO A 160 -0.53 -12.73 14.08
C PRO A 160 -1.27 -14.02 14.45
N THR A 161 -0.65 -14.83 15.31
CA THR A 161 -1.22 -16.10 15.82
C THR A 161 -1.74 -15.97 17.25
N ASP A 162 -1.33 -14.93 17.96
CA ASP A 162 -1.77 -14.66 19.33
C ASP A 162 -3.16 -14.01 19.36
N ALA A 163 -4.10 -14.65 20.02
CA ALA A 163 -5.47 -14.17 20.15
C ALA A 163 -5.57 -12.78 20.84
N ALA A 164 -4.66 -12.48 21.76
CA ALA A 164 -4.64 -11.18 22.44
C ALA A 164 -4.15 -10.06 21.50
N ALA A 165 -3.22 -10.37 20.58
CA ALA A 165 -2.83 -9.44 19.54
C ALA A 165 -3.97 -9.20 18.54
N ILE A 166 -4.65 -10.26 18.11
CA ILE A 166 -5.81 -10.19 17.20
C ILE A 166 -6.94 -9.35 17.84
N ALA A 167 -7.17 -9.48 19.14
CA ALA A 167 -8.18 -8.71 19.87
C ALA A 167 -7.99 -7.19 19.76
N LYS A 168 -6.76 -6.72 19.62
CA LYS A 168 -6.43 -5.30 19.49
C LYS A 168 -6.78 -4.71 18.12
N ILE A 169 -6.89 -5.53 17.06
CA ILE A 169 -7.23 -5.07 15.72
C ILE A 169 -8.65 -4.50 15.72
N GLN A 170 -8.79 -3.21 15.45
CA GLN A 170 -10.08 -2.54 15.29
C GLN A 170 -10.41 -2.28 13.81
N ALA A 171 -9.40 -2.12 12.99
CA ALA A 171 -9.55 -1.91 11.55
C ALA A 171 -10.24 -3.13 10.88
N PRO A 172 -11.17 -2.91 9.95
CA PRO A 172 -11.55 -3.97 9.02
C PRO A 172 -10.33 -4.44 8.22
N VAL A 173 -10.24 -5.75 7.98
CA VAL A 173 -9.11 -6.40 7.29
C VAL A 173 -9.59 -7.05 6.00
N LEU A 174 -8.92 -6.75 4.88
CA LEU A 174 -9.05 -7.49 3.62
C LEU A 174 -7.72 -8.17 3.30
N GLY A 175 -7.66 -9.50 3.41
CA GLY A 175 -6.44 -10.26 3.14
C GLY A 175 -6.44 -10.93 1.76
N ASN A 176 -5.29 -10.92 1.09
CA ASN A 176 -5.06 -11.57 -0.19
C ASN A 176 -3.87 -12.53 -0.07
N TYR A 177 -4.12 -13.83 -0.20
CA TYR A 177 -3.14 -14.88 0.09
C TYR A 177 -3.07 -15.91 -1.03
N GLY A 178 -1.92 -16.56 -1.18
CA GLY A 178 -1.72 -17.62 -2.16
C GLY A 178 -2.11 -19.00 -1.60
N GLY A 179 -2.74 -19.84 -2.43
CA GLY A 179 -3.10 -21.21 -2.08
C GLY A 179 -1.89 -22.15 -2.03
N ASP A 180 -0.84 -21.83 -2.79
CA ASP A 180 0.42 -22.59 -2.82
C ASP A 180 1.52 -21.96 -1.98
N ASP A 181 1.19 -20.90 -1.19
CA ASP A 181 2.15 -20.25 -0.32
C ASP A 181 2.58 -21.17 0.83
N LYS A 182 3.88 -21.21 1.11
CA LYS A 182 4.47 -21.98 2.20
C LYS A 182 4.66 -21.17 3.48
N GLY A 183 4.56 -19.84 3.38
CA GLY A 183 4.71 -18.96 4.53
C GLY A 183 4.18 -17.53 4.26
N PRO A 184 2.96 -17.23 4.69
CA PRO A 184 2.02 -18.01 5.50
C PRO A 184 1.29 -19.09 4.72
N SER A 185 1.14 -20.28 5.32
CA SER A 185 0.33 -21.34 4.71
C SER A 185 -1.17 -21.01 4.74
N PRO A 186 -1.96 -21.62 3.83
CA PRO A 186 -3.41 -21.47 3.85
C PRO A 186 -4.07 -21.80 5.20
N GLU A 187 -3.51 -22.78 5.95
CA GLU A 187 -4.00 -23.16 7.27
C GLU A 187 -3.79 -22.05 8.30
N GLN A 188 -2.61 -21.41 8.29
CA GLN A 188 -2.32 -20.27 9.17
C GLN A 188 -3.25 -19.09 8.88
N VAL A 189 -3.51 -18.84 7.59
CA VAL A 189 -4.41 -17.76 7.15
C VAL A 189 -5.86 -18.04 7.57
N LYS A 190 -6.33 -19.27 7.40
CA LYS A 190 -7.68 -19.69 7.84
C LYS A 190 -7.83 -19.64 9.36
N ALA A 191 -6.79 -20.00 10.12
CA ALA A 191 -6.79 -19.89 11.58
C ALA A 191 -6.92 -18.43 12.03
N PHE A 192 -6.18 -17.52 11.40
CA PHE A 192 -6.30 -16.07 11.64
C PHE A 192 -7.72 -15.56 11.33
N GLU A 193 -8.27 -15.92 10.18
CA GLU A 193 -9.62 -15.52 9.79
C GLU A 193 -10.67 -16.04 10.79
N ALA A 194 -10.55 -17.30 11.21
CA ALA A 194 -11.45 -17.90 12.18
C ALA A 194 -11.39 -17.17 13.55
N GLU A 195 -10.19 -16.83 14.02
CA GLU A 195 -10.03 -16.10 15.29
C GLU A 195 -10.57 -14.65 15.20
N MET A 196 -10.33 -13.95 14.07
CA MET A 196 -10.93 -12.64 13.81
C MET A 196 -12.47 -12.70 13.88
N LYS A 197 -13.07 -13.68 13.20
CA LYS A 197 -14.54 -13.89 13.19
C LYS A 197 -15.08 -14.25 14.58
N LYS A 198 -14.41 -15.13 15.30
CA LYS A 198 -14.76 -15.52 16.67
C LYS A 198 -14.78 -14.31 17.62
N GLN A 199 -13.89 -13.35 17.40
CA GLN A 199 -13.82 -12.12 18.18
C GLN A 199 -14.73 -11.00 17.64
N GLY A 200 -15.60 -11.28 16.67
CA GLY A 200 -16.53 -10.32 16.08
C GLY A 200 -15.86 -9.22 15.23
N LYS A 201 -14.63 -9.47 14.77
CA LYS A 201 -13.87 -8.51 13.96
C LYS A 201 -14.27 -8.60 12.48
N SER A 202 -14.21 -7.46 11.79
CA SER A 202 -14.46 -7.40 10.34
C SER A 202 -13.25 -7.93 9.57
N VAL A 203 -13.42 -9.05 8.88
CA VAL A 203 -12.38 -9.69 8.09
C VAL A 203 -12.95 -10.31 6.83
N ASP A 204 -12.26 -10.14 5.70
CA ASP A 204 -12.55 -10.75 4.40
C ASP A 204 -11.23 -11.26 3.82
N ILE A 205 -11.06 -12.58 3.78
CA ILE A 205 -9.87 -13.24 3.27
C ILE A 205 -10.19 -13.95 1.97
N LYS A 206 -9.33 -13.74 0.97
CA LYS A 206 -9.33 -14.57 -0.25
C LYS A 206 -8.00 -15.28 -0.41
N ILE A 207 -8.08 -16.60 -0.56
CA ILE A 207 -6.96 -17.47 -0.91
C ILE A 207 -7.09 -17.81 -2.38
N TYR A 208 -6.06 -17.53 -3.17
CA TYR A 208 -6.02 -17.73 -4.62
C TYR A 208 -5.38 -19.09 -4.93
N ASP A 209 -6.17 -20.03 -5.42
CA ASP A 209 -5.70 -21.37 -5.76
C ASP A 209 -4.59 -21.30 -6.83
N GLY A 210 -3.53 -22.10 -6.67
CA GLY A 210 -2.38 -22.11 -7.59
C GLY A 210 -1.51 -20.87 -7.57
N ALA A 211 -1.77 -19.92 -6.67
CA ALA A 211 -0.95 -18.74 -6.50
C ALA A 211 0.09 -18.98 -5.38
N PRO A 212 1.39 -18.82 -5.66
CA PRO A 212 2.43 -18.92 -4.64
C PRO A 212 2.59 -17.59 -3.88
N HIS A 213 3.59 -17.53 -2.97
CA HIS A 213 4.02 -16.29 -2.35
C HIS A 213 4.38 -15.23 -3.39
N ALA A 214 4.12 -13.95 -3.10
CA ALA A 214 4.40 -12.80 -3.98
C ALA A 214 3.69 -12.86 -5.35
N PHE A 215 2.55 -13.54 -5.46
CA PHE A 215 1.80 -13.69 -6.71
C PHE A 215 1.37 -12.36 -7.36
N ALA A 216 1.33 -11.28 -6.60
CA ALA A 216 0.89 -9.96 -7.10
C ALA A 216 2.05 -9.11 -7.67
N ASN A 217 3.32 -9.51 -7.46
CA ASN A 217 4.48 -8.75 -7.93
C ASN A 217 5.03 -9.35 -9.24
N PRO A 218 4.89 -8.66 -10.39
CA PRO A 218 5.42 -9.15 -11.67
C PRO A 218 6.95 -9.16 -11.71
N ASN A 219 7.61 -8.38 -10.84
CA ASN A 219 9.07 -8.29 -10.76
C ASN A 219 9.67 -9.33 -9.79
N ASN A 220 8.84 -10.22 -9.24
CA ASN A 220 9.32 -11.28 -8.37
C ASN A 220 10.26 -12.23 -9.14
N PRO A 221 11.55 -12.33 -8.76
CA PRO A 221 12.55 -13.10 -9.50
C PRO A 221 12.28 -14.62 -9.51
N TRP A 222 11.36 -15.11 -8.67
CA TRP A 222 10.99 -16.54 -8.60
C TRP A 222 9.86 -16.94 -9.55
N GLY A 223 9.39 -16.04 -10.42
CA GLY A 223 8.35 -16.35 -11.41
C GLY A 223 6.98 -16.69 -10.81
N GLY A 224 6.71 -16.22 -9.59
CA GLY A 224 5.47 -16.49 -8.88
C GLY A 224 4.27 -15.65 -9.31
N TYR A 225 4.45 -14.68 -10.20
CA TYR A 225 3.37 -13.81 -10.64
C TYR A 225 2.18 -14.56 -11.25
N ARG A 226 0.98 -14.22 -10.81
CA ARG A 226 -0.29 -14.76 -11.32
C ARG A 226 -1.20 -13.58 -11.68
N GLU A 227 -1.18 -13.19 -12.95
CA GLU A 227 -1.85 -11.97 -13.45
C GLU A 227 -3.33 -11.89 -13.05
N ALA A 228 -4.08 -12.96 -13.26
CA ALA A 228 -5.51 -12.99 -12.92
C ALA A 228 -5.75 -12.78 -11.42
N ALA A 229 -4.97 -13.46 -10.57
CA ALA A 229 -5.05 -13.32 -9.13
C ALA A 229 -4.61 -11.91 -8.67
N ALA A 230 -3.52 -11.39 -9.23
CA ALA A 230 -3.01 -10.05 -8.93
C ALA A 230 -4.03 -8.96 -9.28
N LYS A 231 -4.65 -9.05 -10.46
CA LYS A 231 -5.67 -8.11 -10.93
C LYS A 231 -6.93 -8.15 -10.06
N ASP A 232 -7.40 -9.34 -9.72
CA ASP A 232 -8.57 -9.52 -8.83
C ASP A 232 -8.25 -8.98 -7.42
N ALA A 233 -7.10 -9.34 -6.85
CA ALA A 233 -6.66 -8.87 -5.53
C ALA A 233 -6.57 -7.34 -5.47
N TRP A 234 -6.03 -6.70 -6.52
CA TRP A 234 -5.96 -5.25 -6.60
C TRP A 234 -7.34 -4.61 -6.69
N GLY A 235 -8.23 -5.17 -7.54
CA GLY A 235 -9.61 -4.72 -7.66
C GLY A 235 -10.38 -4.80 -6.33
N ARG A 236 -10.26 -5.93 -5.61
CA ARG A 236 -10.84 -6.10 -4.27
C ARG A 236 -10.27 -5.09 -3.28
N SER A 237 -8.95 -4.91 -3.28
CA SER A 237 -8.27 -3.98 -2.37
C SER A 237 -8.70 -2.53 -2.58
N THR A 238 -8.76 -2.07 -3.82
CA THR A 238 -9.19 -0.70 -4.15
C THR A 238 -10.67 -0.47 -3.81
N ALA A 239 -11.54 -1.44 -4.06
CA ALA A 239 -12.96 -1.38 -3.66
C ALA A 239 -13.12 -1.34 -2.13
N PHE A 240 -12.35 -2.15 -1.41
CA PHE A 240 -12.37 -2.20 0.05
C PHE A 240 -11.86 -0.90 0.68
N LEU A 241 -10.75 -0.36 0.18
CA LEU A 241 -10.24 0.94 0.61
C LEU A 241 -11.26 2.05 0.33
N ALA A 242 -11.91 2.04 -0.84
CA ALA A 242 -12.94 3.03 -1.16
C ALA A 242 -14.14 2.95 -0.21
N LYS A 243 -14.61 1.73 0.09
CA LYS A 243 -15.71 1.49 1.04
C LYS A 243 -15.42 2.04 2.44
N ASN A 244 -14.19 1.91 2.92
CA ASN A 244 -13.82 2.25 4.31
C ASN A 244 -13.25 3.66 4.47
N LEU A 245 -12.62 4.22 3.44
CA LEU A 245 -11.89 5.49 3.54
C LEU A 245 -12.55 6.67 2.81
N LYS A 246 -13.44 6.43 1.80
CA LYS A 246 -14.02 7.51 0.99
C LYS A 246 -15.46 7.91 1.37
N LYS A 247 -15.98 7.32 2.40
CA LYS A 247 -17.31 7.67 2.93
C LYS A 247 -17.30 8.91 3.79
#